data_0e01ec434f6e734968e73fa20807cf10
#
_entry.id   0e01ec434f6e734968e73fa20807cf10
#
_cell.length_a   1.000
_cell.length_b   1.000
_cell.length_c   1.000
_cell.angle_alpha   90.00
_cell.angle_beta   90.00
_cell.angle_gamma   90.00
#
_symmetry.space_group_name_H-M   'P 1'
#
loop_
_entity.id
_entity.type
_entity.pdbx_description
1 polymer ?
#
loop_
_entity_poly.entity_id
_entity_poly.type
_entity_poly.pdbx_seq_one_letter_code
_entity_poly.pdbx_strand_id
1 'polypeptide(L)'
;MSDKPIEALLRPPVEFASVMSNTALGTVAVTAPGFLLMPGGVGYAIGGLCFARALHMLHRCVRLKRYQRGLHVLPKYQIKPRSIRANKIDLFLGMGFEWKTKHTQRRADLDRNEFAYHHEMSPGHKAARATIDGIQKVLGRFLMAPFNSQSMLNPFPPRPYVEGSAALHGVGLYEKERKVTLKQSERVAHTFVVGTTRVGKTRLLEVIATQDIRNGHVVIVFDPKGDGDLLARLYTEAKRAGRARDFKVFHLGFPEQSVSYNPVGSYSRITEVAGRIAGQLPD
;
A
#
# COMPACT_ATOMS: atom_id res chain seq x y z
N MET A 1 -7.55 28.25 9.71
CA MET A 1 -7.42 26.77 9.63
C MET A 1 -8.82 26.20 9.84
N SER A 2 -9.44 25.62 8.81
CA SER A 2 -10.77 25.02 8.93
C SER A 2 -10.66 23.74 9.73
N ASP A 3 -11.14 23.77 10.97
CA ASP A 3 -11.35 22.59 11.81
C ASP A 3 -12.45 21.70 11.21
N LYS A 4 -12.09 20.97 10.16
CA LYS A 4 -12.97 19.88 9.71
C LYS A 4 -12.87 18.78 10.77
N PRO A 5 -14.03 18.35 11.32
CA PRO A 5 -14.04 17.32 12.34
C PRO A 5 -13.29 16.08 11.85
N ILE A 6 -12.43 15.54 12.70
CA ILE A 6 -11.68 14.32 12.45
C ILE A 6 -12.69 13.21 12.17
N GLU A 7 -12.53 12.54 11.05
CA GLU A 7 -13.48 11.50 10.61
C GLU A 7 -13.24 10.22 11.41
N ALA A 8 -14.14 9.91 12.35
CA ALA A 8 -14.14 8.63 13.06
C ALA A 8 -14.75 7.53 12.16
N LEU A 9 -13.97 6.94 11.26
CA LEU A 9 -14.44 5.99 10.26
C LEU A 9 -14.67 4.56 10.78
N LEU A 10 -14.16 4.24 11.98
CA LEU A 10 -14.27 2.90 12.56
C LEU A 10 -15.45 2.75 13.53
N ARG A 11 -16.15 3.84 13.84
CA ARG A 11 -17.31 3.82 14.71
C ARG A 11 -18.52 3.07 14.10
N PRO A 12 -19.47 2.62 14.91
CA PRO A 12 -20.75 2.09 14.40
C PRO A 12 -21.49 3.12 13.53
N PRO A 13 -22.22 2.69 12.50
CA PRO A 13 -22.94 3.57 11.57
C PRO A 13 -24.24 4.10 12.19
N VAL A 14 -24.16 5.01 13.15
CA VAL A 14 -25.35 5.65 13.78
C VAL A 14 -26.19 6.45 12.79
N GLU A 15 -25.58 6.85 11.65
CA GLU A 15 -26.29 7.50 10.54
C GLU A 15 -27.42 6.67 9.97
N PHE A 16 -27.35 5.33 10.08
CA PHE A 16 -28.39 4.46 9.58
C PHE A 16 -29.73 4.71 10.30
N ALA A 17 -29.69 4.84 11.63
CA ALA A 17 -30.89 5.19 12.41
C ALA A 17 -31.45 6.56 12.00
N SER A 18 -30.58 7.56 11.77
CA SER A 18 -30.99 8.87 11.26
C SER A 18 -31.61 8.80 9.87
N VAL A 19 -31.13 7.96 8.97
CA VAL A 19 -31.72 7.73 7.65
C VAL A 19 -33.15 7.18 7.83
N MET A 20 -33.32 6.14 8.61
CA MET A 20 -34.63 5.51 8.84
C MET A 20 -35.63 6.49 9.44
N SER A 21 -35.25 7.22 10.51
CA SER A 21 -36.16 8.17 11.17
C SER A 21 -36.54 9.35 10.28
N ASN A 22 -35.56 9.94 9.54
CA ASN A 22 -35.86 11.05 8.64
C ASN A 22 -36.70 10.58 7.44
N THR A 23 -36.45 9.38 6.91
CA THR A 23 -37.31 8.83 5.83
C THR A 23 -38.72 8.58 6.30
N ALA A 24 -38.90 7.96 7.47
CA ALA A 24 -40.24 7.72 8.05
C ALA A 24 -41.01 9.04 8.29
N LEU A 25 -40.33 10.00 8.96
CA LEU A 25 -40.95 11.30 9.23
C LEU A 25 -41.29 12.05 7.92
N GLY A 26 -40.39 12.05 6.96
CA GLY A 26 -40.60 12.67 5.65
C GLY A 26 -41.80 12.04 4.91
N THR A 27 -41.93 10.72 4.94
CA THR A 27 -43.05 10.00 4.34
C THR A 27 -44.37 10.40 5.01
N VAL A 28 -44.44 10.39 6.34
CA VAL A 28 -45.65 10.80 7.08
C VAL A 28 -46.01 12.27 6.80
N ALA A 29 -45.03 13.17 6.77
CA ALA A 29 -45.27 14.59 6.50
C ALA A 29 -45.84 14.84 5.10
N VAL A 30 -45.46 14.04 4.11
CA VAL A 30 -45.96 14.14 2.72
C VAL A 30 -47.31 13.44 2.54
N THR A 31 -47.48 12.23 3.09
CA THR A 31 -48.65 11.40 2.83
C THR A 31 -49.83 11.69 3.78
N ALA A 32 -49.55 12.08 5.00
CA ALA A 32 -50.54 12.31 6.04
C ALA A 32 -50.23 13.56 6.89
N PRO A 33 -50.15 14.78 6.29
CA PRO A 33 -49.78 16.00 7.01
C PRO A 33 -50.76 16.31 8.16
N GLY A 34 -52.03 15.94 8.02
CA GLY A 34 -53.05 16.10 9.05
C GLY A 34 -52.75 15.31 10.33
N PHE A 35 -52.05 14.16 10.23
CA PHE A 35 -51.62 13.39 11.40
C PHE A 35 -50.60 14.17 12.24
N LEU A 36 -49.82 15.04 11.61
CA LEU A 36 -48.85 15.91 12.27
C LEU A 36 -49.43 17.30 12.58
N LEU A 37 -50.76 17.50 12.46
CA LEU A 37 -51.45 18.77 12.65
C LEU A 37 -50.89 19.92 11.79
N MET A 38 -50.42 19.61 10.58
CA MET A 38 -49.75 20.57 9.69
C MET A 38 -50.61 20.87 8.44
N PRO A 39 -50.60 22.13 7.94
CA PRO A 39 -51.13 22.43 6.61
C PRO A 39 -50.34 21.66 5.53
N GLY A 40 -51.03 21.22 4.46
CA GLY A 40 -50.42 20.40 3.42
C GLY A 40 -49.14 21.00 2.80
N GLY A 41 -49.12 22.31 2.53
CA GLY A 41 -47.93 22.98 2.00
C GLY A 41 -46.73 22.93 2.94
N VAL A 42 -46.96 23.03 4.25
CA VAL A 42 -45.91 22.90 5.26
C VAL A 42 -45.42 21.44 5.35
N GLY A 43 -46.33 20.47 5.24
CA GLY A 43 -46.01 19.05 5.22
C GLY A 43 -45.06 18.69 4.06
N TYR A 44 -45.32 19.21 2.85
CA TYR A 44 -44.39 18.99 1.71
C TYR A 44 -42.99 19.61 1.93
N ALA A 45 -42.92 20.83 2.48
CA ALA A 45 -41.64 21.49 2.76
C ALA A 45 -40.82 20.71 3.80
N ILE A 46 -41.44 20.29 4.91
CA ILE A 46 -40.79 19.50 5.96
C ILE A 46 -40.38 18.13 5.41
N GLY A 47 -41.25 17.47 4.64
CA GLY A 47 -40.94 16.20 3.99
C GLY A 47 -39.74 16.30 3.08
N GLY A 48 -39.66 17.35 2.26
CA GLY A 48 -38.52 17.65 1.41
C GLY A 48 -37.21 17.82 2.19
N LEU A 49 -37.24 18.58 3.30
CA LEU A 49 -36.09 18.75 4.18
C LEU A 49 -35.67 17.43 4.86
N CYS A 50 -36.61 16.61 5.30
CA CYS A 50 -36.35 15.30 5.87
C CYS A 50 -35.68 14.36 4.86
N PHE A 51 -36.15 14.31 3.62
CA PHE A 51 -35.54 13.49 2.57
C PHE A 51 -34.14 13.99 2.18
N ALA A 52 -33.95 15.31 2.06
CA ALA A 52 -32.62 15.89 1.80
C ALA A 52 -31.64 15.52 2.92
N ARG A 53 -32.06 15.57 4.18
CA ARG A 53 -31.26 15.15 5.34
C ARG A 53 -31.02 13.65 5.32
N ALA A 54 -31.99 12.83 5.01
CA ALA A 54 -31.85 11.37 4.88
C ALA A 54 -30.82 11.02 3.81
N LEU A 55 -30.87 11.66 2.65
CA LEU A 55 -29.90 11.45 1.56
C LEU A 55 -28.49 11.85 1.99
N HIS A 56 -28.33 12.99 2.67
CA HIS A 56 -27.03 13.41 3.21
C HIS A 56 -26.49 12.38 4.20
N MET A 57 -27.31 11.89 5.14
CA MET A 57 -26.89 10.88 6.12
C MET A 57 -26.61 9.53 5.48
N LEU A 58 -27.38 9.15 4.46
CA LEU A 58 -27.14 7.95 3.67
C LEU A 58 -25.75 7.99 2.99
N HIS A 59 -25.42 9.12 2.37
CA HIS A 59 -24.08 9.30 1.76
C HIS A 59 -22.95 9.09 2.78
N ARG A 60 -23.09 9.65 3.99
CA ARG A 60 -22.13 9.47 5.08
C ARG A 60 -22.06 8.01 5.55
N CYS A 61 -23.21 7.35 5.71
CA CYS A 61 -23.28 5.94 6.10
C CYS A 61 -22.62 5.02 5.05
N VAL A 62 -22.90 5.24 3.78
CA VAL A 62 -22.29 4.47 2.67
C VAL A 62 -20.78 4.67 2.65
N ARG A 63 -20.30 5.91 2.82
CA ARG A 63 -18.85 6.21 2.86
C ARG A 63 -18.16 5.47 4.00
N LEU A 64 -18.75 5.49 5.20
CA LEU A 64 -18.23 4.80 6.38
C LEU A 64 -18.20 3.28 6.18
N LYS A 65 -19.32 2.71 5.73
CA LYS A 65 -19.42 1.26 5.45
C LYS A 65 -18.47 0.83 4.34
N ARG A 66 -18.31 1.65 3.30
CA ARG A 66 -17.35 1.39 2.23
C ARG A 66 -15.91 1.33 2.76
N TYR A 67 -15.54 2.28 3.64
CA TYR A 67 -14.22 2.27 4.27
C TYR A 67 -14.01 1.03 5.14
N GLN A 68 -14.92 0.74 6.07
CA GLN A 68 -14.85 -0.44 6.93
C GLN A 68 -14.76 -1.73 6.12
N ARG A 69 -15.56 -1.86 5.07
CA ARG A 69 -15.50 -3.02 4.17
C ARG A 69 -14.18 -3.09 3.41
N GLY A 70 -13.64 -1.96 2.98
CA GLY A 70 -12.36 -1.89 2.30
C GLY A 70 -11.19 -2.36 3.17
N LEU A 71 -11.27 -2.21 4.49
CA LEU A 71 -10.28 -2.75 5.42
C LEU A 71 -10.24 -4.28 5.44
N HIS A 72 -11.34 -4.96 5.12
CA HIS A 72 -11.36 -6.41 4.97
C HIS A 72 -10.73 -6.88 3.65
N VAL A 73 -10.65 -6.00 2.65
CA VAL A 73 -10.10 -6.28 1.31
C VAL A 73 -9.01 -5.26 1.00
N LEU A 74 -7.94 -5.28 1.79
CA LEU A 74 -6.83 -4.35 1.62
C LEU A 74 -6.19 -4.50 0.23
N PRO A 75 -5.92 -3.40 -0.48
CA PRO A 75 -5.28 -3.44 -1.79
C PRO A 75 -3.83 -3.89 -1.64
N LYS A 76 -3.37 -4.71 -2.60
CA LYS A 76 -1.95 -5.00 -2.75
C LYS A 76 -1.31 -3.87 -3.56
N TYR A 77 -0.42 -3.11 -2.93
CA TYR A 77 0.37 -2.09 -3.60
C TYR A 77 1.53 -2.75 -4.37
N GLN A 78 1.27 -3.12 -5.62
CA GLN A 78 2.25 -3.75 -6.48
C GLN A 78 2.49 -2.92 -7.72
N ILE A 79 3.75 -2.65 -8.03
CA ILE A 79 4.17 -1.98 -9.25
C ILE A 79 4.77 -3.02 -10.18
N LYS A 80 4.20 -3.16 -11.38
CA LYS A 80 4.79 -4.04 -12.39
C LYS A 80 6.11 -3.44 -12.87
N PRO A 81 7.19 -4.23 -12.98
CA PRO A 81 8.49 -3.73 -13.44
C PRO A 81 8.43 -2.96 -14.76
N ARG A 82 7.57 -3.39 -15.68
CA ARG A 82 7.38 -2.74 -16.99
C ARG A 82 6.75 -1.35 -16.89
N SER A 83 6.02 -1.05 -15.82
CA SER A 83 5.40 0.27 -15.60
C SER A 83 6.36 1.30 -15.01
N ILE A 84 7.51 0.87 -14.50
CA ILE A 84 8.58 1.76 -14.03
C ILE A 84 9.26 2.33 -15.26
N ARG A 85 9.02 3.59 -15.55
CA ARG A 85 9.67 4.29 -16.67
C ARG A 85 10.91 5.01 -16.16
N ALA A 86 12.05 4.74 -16.76
CA ALA A 86 13.26 5.49 -16.51
C ALA A 86 13.15 6.90 -17.11
N ASN A 87 13.54 7.90 -16.35
CA ASN A 87 13.57 9.30 -16.77
C ASN A 87 14.90 9.91 -16.31
N LYS A 88 15.51 10.74 -17.17
CA LYS A 88 16.78 11.42 -16.85
C LYS A 88 16.60 12.63 -15.94
N ILE A 89 15.38 13.16 -15.81
CA ILE A 89 15.09 14.36 -15.01
C ILE A 89 14.56 13.96 -13.63
N ASP A 90 13.61 13.02 -13.59
CA ASP A 90 12.92 12.63 -12.36
C ASP A 90 13.09 11.14 -12.09
N LEU A 91 13.43 10.81 -10.86
CA LEU A 91 13.44 9.47 -10.32
C LEU A 91 12.05 9.16 -9.75
N PHE A 92 11.40 8.14 -10.25
CA PHE A 92 10.13 7.66 -9.71
C PHE A 92 10.36 6.84 -8.44
N LEU A 93 9.72 7.19 -7.33
CA LEU A 93 9.82 6.50 -6.06
C LEU A 93 8.62 5.58 -5.79
N GLY A 94 7.46 5.89 -6.37
CA GLY A 94 6.24 5.11 -6.16
C GLY A 94 4.98 5.92 -6.42
N MET A 95 3.85 5.31 -6.08
CA MET A 95 2.56 6.01 -5.98
C MET A 95 2.31 6.36 -4.52
N GLY A 96 1.77 7.53 -4.26
CA GLY A 96 1.50 7.97 -2.90
C GLY A 96 0.51 9.11 -2.83
N PHE A 97 0.15 9.50 -1.63
CA PHE A 97 -0.74 10.63 -1.35
C PHE A 97 -0.13 11.53 -0.27
N GLU A 98 -0.58 12.75 -0.22
CA GLU A 98 -0.16 13.71 0.80
C GLU A 98 -0.72 13.32 2.17
N TRP A 99 0.16 13.11 3.13
CA TRP A 99 -0.23 12.78 4.50
C TRP A 99 -0.79 14.00 5.21
N LYS A 100 -2.00 13.89 5.76
CA LYS A 100 -2.73 14.95 6.47
C LYS A 100 -3.16 14.46 7.85
N THR A 101 -3.63 15.37 8.71
CA THR A 101 -4.11 15.07 10.07
C THR A 101 -5.12 13.92 10.11
N LYS A 102 -6.04 13.83 9.13
CA LYS A 102 -6.99 12.71 9.01
C LYS A 102 -6.30 11.34 8.89
N HIS A 103 -5.14 11.28 8.22
CA HIS A 103 -4.39 10.02 8.04
C HIS A 103 -3.70 9.61 9.35
N THR A 104 -3.18 10.57 10.11
CA THR A 104 -2.63 10.32 11.45
C THR A 104 -3.71 9.78 12.38
N GLN A 105 -4.92 10.37 12.35
CA GLN A 105 -6.05 9.87 13.12
C GLN A 105 -6.46 8.45 12.70
N ARG A 106 -6.59 8.20 11.39
CA ARG A 106 -6.90 6.85 10.88
C ARG A 106 -5.85 5.83 11.32
N ARG A 107 -4.58 6.21 11.32
CA ARG A 107 -3.50 5.36 11.80
C ARG A 107 -3.65 5.03 13.27
N ALA A 108 -3.88 6.05 14.11
CA ALA A 108 -4.10 5.87 15.54
C ALA A 108 -5.34 5.01 15.85
N ASP A 109 -6.43 5.21 15.09
CA ASP A 109 -7.65 4.42 15.26
C ASP A 109 -7.43 2.95 14.84
N LEU A 110 -6.72 2.69 13.75
CA LEU A 110 -6.44 1.32 13.27
C LEU A 110 -5.47 0.55 14.18
N ASP A 111 -4.62 1.23 14.92
CA ASP A 111 -3.69 0.61 15.88
C ASP A 111 -4.35 0.27 17.23
N ARG A 112 -5.58 0.75 17.48
CA ARG A 112 -6.31 0.41 18.70
C ARG A 112 -6.82 -1.02 18.63
N ASN A 113 -6.61 -1.77 19.71
CA ASN A 113 -7.08 -3.16 19.81
C ASN A 113 -8.60 -3.30 19.64
N GLU A 114 -9.37 -2.28 20.03
CA GLU A 114 -10.83 -2.23 19.87
C GLU A 114 -11.27 -2.36 18.41
N PHE A 115 -10.43 -1.94 17.46
CA PHE A 115 -10.73 -1.94 16.03
C PHE A 115 -9.97 -3.00 15.24
N ALA A 116 -9.20 -3.85 15.90
CA ALA A 116 -8.41 -4.90 15.26
C ALA A 116 -9.29 -5.83 14.37
N TYR A 117 -10.57 -6.05 14.75
CA TYR A 117 -11.50 -6.86 13.97
C TYR A 117 -11.78 -6.35 12.56
N HIS A 118 -11.52 -5.07 12.26
CA HIS A 118 -11.70 -4.52 10.90
C HIS A 118 -10.60 -4.96 9.93
N HIS A 119 -9.38 -5.19 10.42
CA HIS A 119 -8.25 -5.56 9.58
C HIS A 119 -7.69 -6.96 9.88
N GLU A 120 -8.04 -7.55 11.03
CA GLU A 120 -7.70 -8.92 11.39
C GLU A 120 -8.85 -9.89 11.10
N MET A 121 -8.52 -11.14 10.83
CA MET A 121 -9.52 -12.18 10.70
C MET A 121 -9.96 -12.68 12.08
N SER A 122 -11.27 -12.72 12.33
CA SER A 122 -11.79 -13.37 13.53
C SER A 122 -11.39 -14.85 13.59
N PRO A 123 -11.30 -15.47 14.78
CA PRO A 123 -10.98 -16.89 14.91
C PRO A 123 -11.92 -17.80 14.11
N GLY A 124 -13.23 -17.50 14.10
CA GLY A 124 -14.22 -18.24 13.30
C GLY A 124 -13.99 -18.11 11.80
N HIS A 125 -13.63 -16.94 11.31
CA HIS A 125 -13.27 -16.74 9.90
C HIS A 125 -11.99 -17.52 9.53
N LYS A 126 -10.97 -17.54 10.40
CA LYS A 126 -9.75 -18.34 10.20
C LYS A 126 -10.06 -19.83 10.11
N ALA A 127 -10.90 -20.35 11.03
CA ALA A 127 -11.30 -21.75 11.03
C ALA A 127 -12.10 -22.12 9.77
N ALA A 128 -13.08 -21.30 9.38
CA ALA A 128 -13.86 -21.49 8.16
C ALA A 128 -12.95 -21.49 6.91
N ARG A 129 -12.00 -20.56 6.83
CA ARG A 129 -11.04 -20.54 5.71
C ARG A 129 -10.14 -21.77 5.69
N ALA A 130 -9.63 -22.21 6.83
CA ALA A 130 -8.82 -23.43 6.92
C ALA A 130 -9.60 -24.68 6.42
N THR A 131 -10.89 -24.77 6.75
CA THR A 131 -11.77 -25.83 6.24
C THR A 131 -11.96 -25.74 4.72
N ILE A 132 -12.25 -24.53 4.20
CA ILE A 132 -12.41 -24.29 2.76
C ILE A 132 -11.11 -24.66 2.01
N ASP A 133 -9.96 -24.23 2.53
CA ASP A 133 -8.65 -24.51 1.93
C ASP A 133 -8.30 -26.01 1.97
N GLY A 134 -8.74 -26.73 3.03
CA GLY A 134 -8.64 -28.18 3.13
C GLY A 134 -9.48 -28.87 2.06
N ILE A 135 -10.75 -28.49 1.92
CA ILE A 135 -11.67 -29.05 0.92
C ILE A 135 -11.16 -28.73 -0.50
N GLN A 136 -10.59 -27.55 -0.73
CA GLN A 136 -10.03 -27.16 -2.02
C GLN A 136 -8.87 -28.08 -2.48
N LYS A 137 -8.07 -28.60 -1.55
CA LYS A 137 -7.00 -29.56 -1.88
C LYS A 137 -7.55 -30.89 -2.42
N VAL A 138 -8.76 -31.26 -2.00
CA VAL A 138 -9.43 -32.51 -2.43
C VAL A 138 -10.26 -32.30 -3.70
N LEU A 139 -11.12 -31.27 -3.71
CA LEU A 139 -12.09 -30.99 -4.79
C LEU A 139 -11.52 -30.14 -5.95
N GLY A 140 -10.34 -29.57 -5.77
CA GLY A 140 -9.70 -28.73 -6.77
C GLY A 140 -10.16 -27.26 -6.75
N ARG A 141 -9.32 -26.42 -7.34
CA ARG A 141 -9.46 -24.95 -7.30
C ARG A 141 -10.66 -24.43 -8.10
N PHE A 142 -11.04 -25.14 -9.14
CA PHE A 142 -12.13 -24.74 -10.05
C PHE A 142 -13.49 -24.82 -9.36
N LEU A 143 -13.79 -25.91 -8.69
CA LEU A 143 -15.06 -26.14 -7.97
C LEU A 143 -15.21 -25.19 -6.77
N MET A 144 -14.09 -24.77 -6.16
CA MET A 144 -14.08 -23.86 -5.02
C MET A 144 -13.93 -22.38 -5.40
N ALA A 145 -13.97 -22.04 -6.70
CA ALA A 145 -13.84 -20.66 -7.19
C ALA A 145 -14.83 -19.67 -6.55
N PRO A 146 -16.13 -19.98 -6.33
CA PRO A 146 -17.05 -19.07 -5.67
C PRO A 146 -16.61 -18.69 -4.24
N PHE A 147 -16.06 -19.65 -3.48
CA PHE A 147 -15.59 -19.44 -2.11
C PHE A 147 -14.24 -18.68 -2.06
N ASN A 148 -13.54 -18.60 -3.17
CA ASN A 148 -12.31 -17.80 -3.31
C ASN A 148 -12.55 -16.41 -3.90
N SER A 149 -13.80 -16.08 -4.23
CA SER A 149 -14.17 -14.77 -4.75
C SER A 149 -14.29 -13.72 -3.64
N GLN A 150 -14.05 -12.46 -4.00
CA GLN A 150 -14.31 -11.29 -3.13
C GLN A 150 -15.78 -10.81 -3.25
N SER A 151 -16.69 -11.69 -3.70
CA SER A 151 -18.11 -11.38 -3.86
C SER A 151 -18.76 -11.05 -2.51
N MET A 152 -19.81 -10.21 -2.56
CA MET A 152 -20.65 -9.96 -1.39
C MET A 152 -21.40 -11.19 -0.88
N LEU A 153 -21.61 -12.15 -1.76
CA LEU A 153 -22.30 -13.41 -1.44
C LEU A 153 -21.40 -14.42 -0.73
N ASN A 154 -20.09 -14.21 -0.73
CA ASN A 154 -19.17 -15.07 -0.01
C ASN A 154 -19.07 -14.62 1.47
N PRO A 155 -19.56 -15.42 2.44
CA PRO A 155 -19.52 -15.09 3.86
C PRO A 155 -18.12 -15.11 4.44
N PHE A 156 -17.20 -15.88 3.82
CA PHE A 156 -15.82 -16.06 4.26
C PHE A 156 -14.81 -15.75 3.13
N PRO A 157 -14.78 -14.52 2.61
CA PRO A 157 -13.88 -14.19 1.52
C PRO A 157 -12.42 -14.31 1.98
N PRO A 158 -11.51 -14.78 1.11
CA PRO A 158 -10.09 -14.79 1.43
C PRO A 158 -9.61 -13.36 1.63
N ARG A 159 -8.92 -13.10 2.75
CA ARG A 159 -8.29 -11.79 2.92
C ARG A 159 -6.97 -11.78 2.18
N PRO A 160 -6.68 -10.74 1.40
CA PRO A 160 -5.41 -10.63 0.73
C PRO A 160 -4.30 -10.50 1.77
N TYR A 161 -3.25 -11.31 1.61
CA TYR A 161 -2.02 -11.09 2.35
C TYR A 161 -1.39 -9.77 1.90
N VAL A 162 -1.11 -8.89 2.84
CA VAL A 162 -0.36 -7.65 2.61
C VAL A 162 0.94 -7.72 3.41
N GLU A 163 2.04 -7.41 2.75
CA GLU A 163 3.32 -7.29 3.42
C GLU A 163 3.35 -6.03 4.29
N GLY A 164 4.03 -6.08 5.43
CA GLY A 164 4.14 -4.97 6.35
C GLY A 164 2.94 -4.84 7.30
N SER A 165 2.56 -3.61 7.62
CA SER A 165 1.45 -3.31 8.54
C SER A 165 0.13 -3.17 7.80
N ALA A 166 -0.83 -4.05 8.07
CA ALA A 166 -2.19 -3.96 7.52
C ALA A 166 -2.87 -2.62 7.88
N ALA A 167 -2.64 -2.12 9.08
CA ALA A 167 -3.16 -0.83 9.52
C ALA A 167 -2.63 0.32 8.65
N LEU A 168 -1.35 0.29 8.27
CA LEU A 168 -0.78 1.32 7.38
C LEU A 168 -1.41 1.29 5.98
N HIS A 169 -1.68 0.10 5.43
CA HIS A 169 -2.41 -0.04 4.17
C HIS A 169 -3.83 0.54 4.24
N GLY A 170 -4.50 0.39 5.38
CA GLY A 170 -5.84 0.93 5.62
C GLY A 170 -5.89 2.46 5.66
N VAL A 171 -4.82 3.14 6.08
CA VAL A 171 -4.78 4.61 6.19
C VAL A 171 -5.04 5.28 4.83
N GLY A 172 -4.40 4.80 3.77
CA GLY A 172 -4.49 5.34 2.42
C GLY A 172 -5.69 4.85 1.61
N LEU A 173 -6.57 4.06 2.20
CA LEU A 173 -7.69 3.46 1.50
C LEU A 173 -8.62 4.54 0.91
N TYR A 174 -8.85 4.46 -0.42
CA TYR A 174 -9.61 5.43 -1.23
C TYR A 174 -9.02 6.84 -1.32
N GLU A 175 -7.76 7.05 -0.90
CA GLU A 175 -7.07 8.30 -1.21
C GLU A 175 -6.63 8.32 -2.68
N LYS A 176 -6.60 9.51 -3.27
CA LYS A 176 -6.13 9.69 -4.64
C LYS A 176 -4.62 9.69 -4.67
N GLU A 177 -4.04 8.61 -5.14
CA GLU A 177 -2.60 8.48 -5.29
C GLU A 177 -2.09 9.27 -6.50
N ARG A 178 -0.89 9.82 -6.37
CA ARG A 178 -0.12 10.51 -7.40
C ARG A 178 1.27 9.90 -7.49
N LYS A 179 1.95 10.11 -8.61
CA LYS A 179 3.35 9.73 -8.73
C LYS A 179 4.18 10.57 -7.76
N VAL A 180 5.00 9.88 -6.98
CA VAL A 180 6.01 10.49 -6.11
C VAL A 180 7.33 10.39 -6.84
N THR A 181 7.97 11.53 -7.07
CA THR A 181 9.25 11.63 -7.78
C THR A 181 10.24 12.46 -6.99
N LEU A 182 11.51 12.19 -7.20
CA LEU A 182 12.65 12.98 -6.71
C LEU A 182 13.42 13.46 -7.93
N LYS A 183 13.84 14.74 -7.97
CA LYS A 183 14.68 15.23 -9.05
C LYS A 183 16.04 14.54 -9.02
N GLN A 184 16.56 14.15 -10.19
CA GLN A 184 17.86 13.50 -10.29
C GLN A 184 18.98 14.38 -9.72
N SER A 185 18.88 15.72 -9.88
CA SER A 185 19.82 16.68 -9.30
C SER A 185 19.87 16.69 -7.77
N GLU A 186 18.80 16.28 -7.10
CA GLU A 186 18.73 16.25 -5.64
C GLU A 186 19.40 14.99 -5.04
N ARG A 187 19.69 13.99 -5.86
CA ARG A 187 20.32 12.72 -5.42
C ARG A 187 21.79 12.87 -5.06
N VAL A 188 22.47 13.89 -5.57
CA VAL A 188 23.89 14.14 -5.26
C VAL A 188 24.14 14.42 -3.77
N ALA A 189 23.10 14.82 -3.04
CA ALA A 189 23.14 15.10 -1.62
C ALA A 189 23.02 13.88 -0.69
N HIS A 190 23.15 12.66 -1.21
CA HIS A 190 22.92 11.40 -0.51
C HIS A 190 21.46 11.15 -0.13
N THR A 191 21.07 9.89 -0.04
CA THR A 191 19.73 9.48 0.38
C THR A 191 19.84 8.45 1.50
N PHE A 192 19.25 8.73 2.63
CA PHE A 192 19.19 7.82 3.77
C PHE A 192 17.79 7.24 3.93
N VAL A 193 17.67 5.91 3.88
CA VAL A 193 16.40 5.19 3.98
C VAL A 193 16.37 4.37 5.25
N VAL A 194 15.54 4.77 6.19
CA VAL A 194 15.35 4.08 7.48
C VAL A 194 14.01 3.37 7.55
N GLY A 195 13.97 2.30 8.32
CA GLY A 195 12.75 1.55 8.57
C GLY A 195 13.06 0.20 9.22
N THR A 196 12.07 -0.39 9.88
CA THR A 196 12.13 -1.74 10.44
C THR A 196 12.19 -2.82 9.35
N THR A 197 12.27 -4.08 9.71
CA THR A 197 12.20 -5.19 8.77
C THR A 197 10.83 -5.25 8.07
N ARG A 198 10.80 -5.70 6.81
CA ARG A 198 9.58 -5.89 6.00
C ARG A 198 8.75 -4.63 5.69
N VAL A 199 9.31 -3.43 5.84
CA VAL A 199 8.62 -2.17 5.48
C VAL A 199 8.87 -1.72 4.04
N GLY A 200 9.59 -2.51 3.24
CA GLY A 200 9.77 -2.24 1.81
C GLY A 200 11.05 -1.49 1.44
N LYS A 201 12.06 -1.39 2.32
CA LYS A 201 13.35 -0.73 1.99
C LYS A 201 14.00 -1.32 0.73
N THR A 202 14.14 -2.65 0.67
CA THR A 202 14.71 -3.35 -0.49
C THR A 202 13.89 -3.11 -1.75
N ARG A 203 12.55 -3.07 -1.64
CA ARG A 203 11.67 -2.77 -2.79
C ARG A 203 11.86 -1.36 -3.33
N LEU A 204 12.09 -0.38 -2.45
CA LEU A 204 12.44 0.97 -2.89
C LEU A 204 13.80 0.98 -3.60
N LEU A 205 14.80 0.29 -3.06
CA LEU A 205 16.12 0.15 -3.69
C LEU A 205 16.01 -0.50 -5.08
N GLU A 206 15.22 -1.56 -5.23
CA GLU A 206 14.94 -2.18 -6.53
C GLU A 206 14.33 -1.20 -7.54
N VAL A 207 13.40 -0.35 -7.11
CA VAL A 207 12.77 0.66 -7.98
C VAL A 207 13.79 1.70 -8.44
N ILE A 208 14.67 2.15 -7.54
CA ILE A 208 15.73 3.12 -7.83
C ILE A 208 16.75 2.51 -8.79
N ALA A 209 17.31 1.36 -8.43
CA ALA A 209 18.35 0.69 -9.22
C ALA A 209 17.84 0.26 -10.62
N THR A 210 16.58 -0.17 -10.73
CA THR A 210 15.95 -0.46 -12.02
C THR A 210 16.01 0.74 -12.97
N GLN A 211 15.73 1.94 -12.48
CA GLN A 211 15.75 3.16 -13.29
C GLN A 211 17.18 3.57 -13.67
N ASP A 212 18.11 3.47 -12.73
CA ASP A 212 19.52 3.79 -12.98
C ASP A 212 20.13 2.84 -14.02
N ILE A 213 19.86 1.54 -13.92
CA ILE A 213 20.30 0.56 -14.91
C ILE A 213 19.76 0.89 -16.30
N ARG A 214 18.47 1.24 -16.39
CA ARG A 214 17.82 1.58 -17.66
C ARG A 214 18.29 2.91 -18.25
N ASN A 215 18.69 3.85 -17.40
CA ASN A 215 19.28 5.14 -17.81
C ASN A 215 20.75 5.00 -18.26
N GLY A 216 21.36 3.84 -18.08
CA GLY A 216 22.76 3.59 -18.44
C GLY A 216 23.75 4.00 -17.34
N HIS A 217 23.28 4.35 -16.15
CA HIS A 217 24.16 4.71 -15.03
C HIS A 217 24.92 3.50 -14.50
N VAL A 218 26.07 3.76 -13.88
CA VAL A 218 26.79 2.77 -13.08
C VAL A 218 26.06 2.61 -11.76
N VAL A 219 25.75 1.35 -11.40
CA VAL A 219 25.06 1.00 -10.16
C VAL A 219 25.94 0.04 -9.38
N ILE A 220 26.33 0.42 -8.17
CA ILE A 220 27.09 -0.42 -7.24
C ILE A 220 26.21 -0.71 -6.03
N VAL A 221 25.98 -1.97 -5.72
CA VAL A 221 25.13 -2.39 -4.60
C VAL A 221 25.97 -3.22 -3.64
N PHE A 222 26.05 -2.78 -2.40
CA PHE A 222 26.61 -3.55 -1.31
C PHE A 222 25.47 -4.20 -0.53
N ASP A 223 25.38 -5.52 -0.59
CA ASP A 223 24.34 -6.28 0.12
C ASP A 223 24.99 -7.23 1.14
N PRO A 224 25.08 -6.81 2.40
CA PRO A 224 25.66 -7.64 3.46
C PRO A 224 24.82 -8.85 3.84
N LYS A 225 23.56 -8.90 3.38
CA LYS A 225 22.63 -10.01 3.68
C LYS A 225 22.63 -11.10 2.63
N GLY A 226 23.11 -10.79 1.41
CA GLY A 226 23.10 -11.73 0.30
C GLY A 226 21.69 -12.06 -0.19
N ASP A 227 20.84 -11.04 -0.41
CA ASP A 227 19.46 -11.21 -0.90
C ASP A 227 19.46 -11.68 -2.36
N GLY A 228 19.26 -12.98 -2.56
CA GLY A 228 19.21 -13.59 -3.89
C GLY A 228 18.12 -13.02 -4.79
N ASP A 229 16.98 -12.58 -4.24
CA ASP A 229 15.89 -11.95 -5.00
C ASP A 229 16.31 -10.58 -5.54
N LEU A 230 17.02 -9.79 -4.72
CA LEU A 230 17.60 -8.51 -5.15
C LEU A 230 18.61 -8.72 -6.28
N LEU A 231 19.53 -9.67 -6.13
CA LEU A 231 20.54 -10.01 -7.14
C LEU A 231 19.88 -10.42 -8.45
N ALA A 232 18.93 -11.37 -8.41
CA ALA A 232 18.21 -11.86 -9.58
C ALA A 232 17.41 -10.74 -10.27
N ARG A 233 16.85 -9.82 -9.48
CA ARG A 233 16.12 -8.66 -9.97
C ARG A 233 17.04 -7.71 -10.74
N LEU A 234 18.16 -7.33 -10.17
CA LEU A 234 19.14 -6.43 -10.80
C LEU A 234 19.72 -7.03 -12.07
N TYR A 235 20.05 -8.32 -12.07
CA TYR A 235 20.50 -9.04 -13.26
C TYR A 235 19.45 -9.04 -14.37
N THR A 236 18.20 -9.32 -14.02
CA THR A 236 17.10 -9.32 -14.98
C THR A 236 16.91 -7.96 -15.64
N GLU A 237 17.03 -6.87 -14.87
CA GLU A 237 16.93 -5.51 -15.43
C GLU A 237 18.17 -5.15 -16.27
N ALA A 238 19.38 -5.54 -15.87
CA ALA A 238 20.58 -5.37 -16.67
C ALA A 238 20.44 -6.10 -18.02
N LYS A 239 19.92 -7.33 -18.02
CA LYS A 239 19.65 -8.11 -19.23
C LYS A 239 18.61 -7.41 -20.14
N ARG A 240 17.53 -6.90 -19.55
CA ARG A 240 16.50 -6.15 -20.30
C ARG A 240 17.01 -4.84 -20.90
N ALA A 241 17.96 -4.20 -20.24
CA ALA A 241 18.63 -3.01 -20.73
C ALA A 241 19.76 -3.30 -21.74
N GLY A 242 19.98 -4.56 -22.13
CA GLY A 242 21.08 -4.97 -23.03
C GLY A 242 22.47 -4.96 -22.38
N ARG A 243 22.56 -4.83 -21.06
CA ARG A 243 23.80 -4.66 -20.30
C ARG A 243 24.18 -5.90 -19.47
N ALA A 244 23.73 -7.09 -19.89
CA ALA A 244 24.02 -8.33 -19.15
C ALA A 244 25.53 -8.60 -19.01
N ARG A 245 26.36 -8.21 -20.01
CA ARG A 245 27.82 -8.37 -19.96
C ARG A 245 28.50 -7.44 -18.95
N ASP A 246 27.87 -6.30 -18.63
CA ASP A 246 28.38 -5.32 -17.68
C ASP A 246 28.03 -5.69 -16.23
N PHE A 247 27.14 -6.65 -16.05
CA PHE A 247 26.73 -7.11 -14.72
C PHE A 247 27.83 -7.94 -14.09
N LYS A 248 28.36 -7.47 -12.97
CA LYS A 248 29.44 -8.11 -12.23
C LYS A 248 28.97 -8.44 -10.83
N VAL A 249 29.32 -9.62 -10.35
CA VAL A 249 29.05 -10.07 -8.98
C VAL A 249 30.38 -10.35 -8.29
N PHE A 250 30.53 -9.83 -7.10
CA PHE A 250 31.65 -10.16 -6.21
C PHE A 250 31.06 -10.73 -4.91
N HIS A 251 31.32 -12.01 -4.65
CA HIS A 251 30.74 -12.72 -3.50
C HIS A 251 31.80 -13.61 -2.86
N LEU A 252 32.22 -13.30 -1.64
CA LEU A 252 33.30 -14.02 -0.94
C LEU A 252 32.99 -15.51 -0.72
N GLY A 253 31.73 -15.87 -0.47
CA GLY A 253 31.29 -17.24 -0.28
C GLY A 253 31.19 -18.09 -1.56
N PHE A 254 31.25 -17.45 -2.75
CA PHE A 254 31.16 -18.10 -4.07
C PHE A 254 32.22 -17.56 -5.02
N PRO A 255 33.50 -17.80 -4.73
CA PRO A 255 34.61 -17.23 -5.50
C PRO A 255 34.60 -17.67 -6.97
N GLU A 256 34.12 -18.87 -7.28
CA GLU A 256 34.02 -19.40 -8.64
C GLU A 256 33.03 -18.67 -9.53
N GLN A 257 32.01 -18.05 -8.92
CA GLN A 257 30.99 -17.27 -9.62
C GLN A 257 31.25 -15.76 -9.56
N SER A 258 32.29 -15.38 -8.83
CA SER A 258 32.66 -13.99 -8.60
C SER A 258 33.63 -13.49 -9.66
N VAL A 259 33.55 -12.19 -9.97
CA VAL A 259 34.61 -11.55 -10.76
C VAL A 259 35.88 -11.41 -9.90
N SER A 260 37.01 -11.58 -10.52
CA SER A 260 38.30 -11.26 -9.89
C SER A 260 38.52 -9.76 -9.89
N TYR A 261 38.92 -9.21 -8.76
CA TYR A 261 39.28 -7.81 -8.61
C TYR A 261 40.76 -7.70 -8.18
N ASN A 262 41.56 -7.03 -8.99
CA ASN A 262 42.93 -6.71 -8.65
C ASN A 262 43.03 -5.25 -8.20
N PRO A 263 43.15 -4.96 -6.90
CA PRO A 263 43.16 -3.60 -6.36
C PRO A 263 44.39 -2.79 -6.78
N VAL A 264 45.44 -3.45 -7.25
CA VAL A 264 46.73 -2.85 -7.68
C VAL A 264 46.97 -2.94 -9.18
N GLY A 265 46.02 -3.51 -9.93
CA GLY A 265 46.17 -3.77 -11.37
C GLY A 265 46.06 -2.54 -12.26
N SER A 266 45.54 -1.42 -11.75
CA SER A 266 45.41 -0.17 -12.51
C SER A 266 45.64 1.01 -11.59
N TYR A 267 46.60 1.87 -11.95
CA TYR A 267 46.97 3.09 -11.19
C TYR A 267 47.53 4.15 -12.11
N SER A 268 47.36 5.41 -11.74
CA SER A 268 48.00 6.54 -12.42
C SER A 268 49.31 6.93 -11.76
N ARG A 269 49.44 6.74 -10.44
CA ARG A 269 50.65 7.01 -9.65
C ARG A 269 50.94 5.85 -8.71
N ILE A 270 52.23 5.53 -8.52
CA ILE A 270 52.64 4.44 -7.62
C ILE A 270 52.22 4.66 -6.17
N THR A 271 52.08 5.92 -5.75
CA THR A 271 51.58 6.28 -4.41
C THR A 271 50.13 5.85 -4.17
N GLU A 272 49.32 5.72 -5.20
CA GLU A 272 47.97 5.18 -5.09
C GLU A 272 47.96 3.72 -4.70
N VAL A 273 48.89 2.92 -5.27
CA VAL A 273 49.07 1.52 -4.95
C VAL A 273 49.55 1.37 -3.50
N ALA A 274 50.55 2.16 -3.11
CA ALA A 274 51.08 2.17 -1.75
C ALA A 274 49.99 2.51 -0.73
N GLY A 275 49.16 3.53 -1.00
CA GLY A 275 48.04 3.92 -0.14
C GLY A 275 46.94 2.84 -0.04
N ARG A 276 46.65 2.13 -1.15
CA ARG A 276 45.66 1.03 -1.15
C ARG A 276 46.14 -0.16 -0.32
N ILE A 277 47.46 -0.47 -0.35
CA ILE A 277 48.05 -1.55 0.43
C ILE A 277 48.16 -1.13 1.90
N ALA A 278 48.70 0.06 2.19
CA ALA A 278 48.85 0.55 3.56
C ALA A 278 47.54 0.64 4.32
N GLY A 279 46.47 1.08 3.66
CA GLY A 279 45.14 1.16 4.26
C GLY A 279 44.45 -0.19 4.59
N GLN A 280 45.08 -1.32 4.23
CA GLN A 280 44.63 -2.67 4.58
C GLN A 280 45.46 -3.31 5.71
N LEU A 281 46.54 -2.66 6.10
CA LEU A 281 47.39 -3.17 7.22
C LEU A 281 46.69 -2.73 8.55
N PRO A 282 46.57 -3.65 9.51
CA PRO A 282 46.13 -3.26 10.85
C PRO A 282 47.18 -2.36 11.51
N ASP A 283 46.72 -1.37 12.26
CA ASP A 283 47.54 -0.49 13.08
C ASP A 283 48.32 -1.29 14.16
#